data_02f29f13aba1202036d9c6d937ba33e2
#
_entry.id   02f29f13aba1202036d9c6d937ba33e2
#
_cell.length_a   1.000
_cell.length_b   1.000
_cell.length_c   1.000
_cell.angle_alpha   90.00
_cell.angle_beta   90.00
_cell.angle_gamma   90.00
#
_symmetry.space_group_name_H-M   'P 1'
#
loop_
_entity.id
_entity.type
_entity.pdbx_description
1 polymer ?
#
loop_
_entity_poly.entity_id
_entity_poly.type
_entity_poly.pdbx_seq_one_letter_code
_entity_poly.pdbx_strand_id
1 'polypeptide(L)'
;MNVPKKLERYLLETKIGAPATLALCAVAGGHVVLQHITNTLPTLAQHRLQDFVALLGLTNATPVLAALVIGLSLLRHHQQQRSWRFPAWFLIGMVMEAALCTVPLFGLGILIGAMVPYSTIETGGLALAFSAGLYEELVFRLLLIEAGAHVSITFLGMSRIKAMPYLIGLSGVLFACYHAPLLEGFDVTGLMVYTFGGIWLAVLYRYRGLAIAVLTHVFYDILVLAQ
;
A
#
# COMPACT_ATOMS: atom_id res chain seq x y z
N MET A 1 -8.66 28.03 -7.36
CA MET A 1 -7.29 28.23 -6.83
C MET A 1 -6.30 27.73 -7.86
N ASN A 2 -5.39 28.60 -8.40
CA ASN A 2 -4.37 28.16 -9.33
C ASN A 2 -3.25 27.45 -8.55
N VAL A 3 -3.13 26.15 -8.73
CA VAL A 3 -2.01 25.37 -8.18
C VAL A 3 -0.72 25.78 -8.91
N PRO A 4 0.38 26.07 -8.20
CA PRO A 4 1.64 26.38 -8.86
C PRO A 4 2.09 25.22 -9.78
N LYS A 5 2.52 25.53 -11.01
CA LYS A 5 2.95 24.52 -12.02
C LYS A 5 3.97 23.50 -11.50
N LYS A 6 4.86 23.91 -10.59
CA LYS A 6 5.84 23.01 -9.95
C LYS A 6 5.16 21.97 -9.05
N LEU A 7 4.14 22.38 -8.30
CA LEU A 7 3.39 21.48 -7.43
C LEU A 7 2.50 20.54 -8.25
N GLU A 8 1.84 21.05 -9.28
CA GLU A 8 1.07 20.21 -10.22
C GLU A 8 1.94 19.10 -10.84
N ARG A 9 3.12 19.48 -11.33
CA ARG A 9 4.09 18.51 -11.86
C ARG A 9 4.51 17.47 -10.79
N TYR A 10 4.82 17.92 -9.57
CA TYR A 10 5.15 17.03 -8.46
C TYR A 10 4.02 16.02 -8.20
N LEU A 11 2.80 16.51 -8.02
CA LEU A 11 1.63 15.67 -7.73
C LEU A 11 1.38 14.62 -8.83
N LEU A 12 1.56 14.99 -10.09
CA LEU A 12 1.36 14.09 -11.22
C LEU A 12 2.49 13.06 -11.33
N GLU A 13 3.75 13.50 -11.28
CA GLU A 13 4.91 12.60 -11.44
C GLU A 13 5.06 11.63 -10.27
N THR A 14 4.77 12.05 -9.04
CA THR A 14 4.82 11.18 -7.87
C THR A 14 3.62 10.23 -7.76
N LYS A 15 2.56 10.49 -8.52
CA LYS A 15 1.40 9.60 -8.60
C LYS A 15 1.60 8.47 -9.63
N ILE A 16 2.12 8.79 -10.82
CA ILE A 16 2.13 7.86 -11.97
C ILE A 16 3.42 7.91 -12.80
N GLY A 17 4.37 8.77 -12.48
CA GLY A 17 5.62 8.95 -13.23
C GLY A 17 6.79 8.11 -12.73
N ALA A 18 7.99 8.47 -13.18
CA ALA A 18 9.24 7.80 -12.81
C ALA A 18 9.50 7.75 -11.29
N PRO A 19 9.27 8.82 -10.50
CA PRO A 19 9.45 8.75 -9.05
C PRO A 19 8.58 7.69 -8.39
N ALA A 20 7.29 7.58 -8.79
CA ALA A 20 6.39 6.56 -8.28
C ALA A 20 6.86 5.13 -8.63
N THR A 21 7.30 4.94 -9.89
CA THR A 21 7.85 3.67 -10.36
C THR A 21 9.09 3.27 -9.56
N LEU A 22 10.04 4.20 -9.37
CA LEU A 22 11.26 3.94 -8.59
C LEU A 22 10.96 3.63 -7.13
N ALA A 23 10.02 4.33 -6.50
CA ALA A 23 9.61 4.07 -5.12
C ALA A 23 9.05 2.64 -4.96
N LEU A 24 8.16 2.21 -5.86
CA LEU A 24 7.62 0.84 -5.83
C LEU A 24 8.70 -0.21 -6.07
N CYS A 25 9.62 0.03 -7.03
CA CYS A 25 10.74 -0.86 -7.27
C CYS A 25 11.67 -0.96 -6.05
N ALA A 26 11.93 0.16 -5.37
CA ALA A 26 12.76 0.19 -4.17
C ALA A 26 12.12 -0.57 -3.00
N VAL A 27 10.81 -0.41 -2.77
CA VAL A 27 10.08 -1.16 -1.74
C VAL A 27 10.06 -2.65 -2.07
N ALA A 28 9.73 -3.04 -3.30
CA ALA A 28 9.69 -4.44 -3.72
C ALA A 28 11.06 -5.12 -3.64
N GLY A 29 12.11 -4.47 -4.14
CA GLY A 29 13.48 -4.98 -4.07
C GLY A 29 14.01 -5.02 -2.64
N GLY A 30 13.77 -3.97 -1.86
CA GLY A 30 14.13 -3.89 -0.44
C GLY A 30 13.47 -4.99 0.37
N HIS A 31 12.18 -5.27 0.13
CA HIS A 31 11.47 -6.38 0.77
C HIS A 31 12.17 -7.73 0.53
N VAL A 32 12.51 -8.07 -0.72
CA VAL A 32 13.18 -9.33 -1.05
C VAL A 32 14.52 -9.45 -0.31
N VAL A 33 15.32 -8.39 -0.30
CA VAL A 33 16.60 -8.35 0.39
C VAL A 33 16.43 -8.53 1.90
N LEU A 34 15.52 -7.76 2.51
CA LEU A 34 15.25 -7.81 3.95
C LEU A 34 14.73 -9.20 4.35
N GLN A 35 13.78 -9.76 3.62
CA GLN A 35 13.24 -11.09 3.91
C GLN A 35 14.30 -12.18 3.81
N HIS A 36 15.20 -12.07 2.83
CA HIS A 36 16.31 -13.02 2.69
C HIS A 36 17.33 -12.94 3.85
N ILE A 37 17.66 -11.71 4.30
CA ILE A 37 18.64 -11.51 5.39
C ILE A 37 18.04 -11.91 6.74
N THR A 38 16.75 -11.64 6.98
CA THR A 38 16.11 -11.84 8.28
C THR A 38 15.40 -13.18 8.42
N ASN A 39 15.24 -13.95 7.34
CA ASN A 39 14.43 -15.17 7.27
C ASN A 39 13.01 -15.00 7.81
N THR A 40 12.44 -13.82 7.64
CA THR A 40 11.11 -13.47 8.16
C THR A 40 10.04 -14.24 7.41
N LEU A 41 9.02 -14.71 8.15
CA LEU A 41 7.85 -15.37 7.56
C LEU A 41 7.02 -14.36 6.73
N PRO A 42 6.37 -14.83 5.66
CA PRO A 42 5.52 -13.97 4.84
C PRO A 42 4.29 -13.49 5.64
N THR A 43 3.86 -12.25 5.39
CA THR A 43 2.56 -11.77 5.85
C THR A 43 1.43 -12.59 5.24
N LEU A 44 0.22 -12.55 5.84
CA LEU A 44 -0.92 -13.31 5.31
C LEU A 44 -1.25 -12.88 3.85
N ALA A 45 -1.20 -11.58 3.53
CA ALA A 45 -1.41 -11.10 2.17
C ALA A 45 -0.35 -11.63 1.20
N GLN A 46 0.92 -11.59 1.60
CA GLN A 46 2.01 -12.18 0.83
C GLN A 46 1.79 -13.68 0.63
N HIS A 47 1.44 -14.41 1.68
CA HIS A 47 1.19 -15.86 1.60
C HIS A 47 0.06 -16.19 0.62
N ARG A 48 -1.07 -15.50 0.69
CA ARG A 48 -2.20 -15.70 -0.25
C ARG A 48 -1.83 -15.42 -1.71
N LEU A 49 -1.05 -14.38 -1.94
CA LEU A 49 -0.52 -14.11 -3.28
C LEU A 49 0.49 -15.18 -3.73
N GLN A 50 1.30 -15.71 -2.80
CA GLN A 50 2.21 -16.82 -3.07
C GLN A 50 1.45 -18.11 -3.42
N ASP A 51 0.37 -18.42 -2.69
CA ASP A 51 -0.49 -19.57 -2.99
C ASP A 51 -1.07 -19.46 -4.41
N PHE A 52 -1.53 -18.26 -4.79
CA PHE A 52 -2.02 -18.02 -6.14
C PHE A 52 -0.94 -18.22 -7.22
N VAL A 53 0.27 -17.72 -6.98
CA VAL A 53 1.42 -17.89 -7.89
C VAL A 53 1.85 -19.37 -7.97
N ALA A 54 1.76 -20.10 -6.86
CA ALA A 54 2.06 -21.54 -6.81
C ALA A 54 1.06 -22.37 -7.64
N LEU A 55 -0.22 -21.98 -7.71
CA LEU A 55 -1.21 -22.59 -8.60
C LEU A 55 -0.81 -22.49 -10.09
N LEU A 56 0.00 -21.48 -10.44
CA LEU A 56 0.55 -21.32 -11.79
C LEU A 56 1.85 -22.12 -12.00
N GLY A 57 2.24 -22.98 -11.05
CA GLY A 57 3.43 -23.81 -11.13
C GLY A 57 4.74 -23.08 -10.82
N LEU A 58 4.69 -21.86 -10.26
CA LEU A 58 5.87 -21.08 -9.92
C LEU A 58 6.26 -21.30 -8.46
N THR A 59 7.43 -21.90 -8.24
CA THR A 59 8.08 -22.02 -6.92
C THR A 59 8.85 -20.75 -6.59
N ASN A 60 9.17 -20.48 -5.34
CA ASN A 60 9.85 -19.24 -4.90
C ASN A 60 9.03 -17.95 -5.20
N ALA A 61 7.80 -17.93 -4.74
CA ALA A 61 6.83 -16.90 -5.08
C ALA A 61 7.22 -15.46 -4.66
N THR A 62 8.03 -15.26 -3.58
CA THR A 62 8.42 -13.91 -3.15
C THR A 62 9.19 -13.13 -4.21
N PRO A 63 10.30 -13.61 -4.76
CA PRO A 63 11.00 -12.88 -5.81
C PRO A 63 10.17 -12.77 -7.09
N VAL A 64 9.32 -13.76 -7.39
CA VAL A 64 8.39 -13.69 -8.54
C VAL A 64 7.37 -12.55 -8.34
N LEU A 65 6.74 -12.43 -7.18
CA LEU A 65 5.81 -11.36 -6.88
C LEU A 65 6.49 -9.99 -6.93
N ALA A 66 7.68 -9.84 -6.35
CA ALA A 66 8.45 -8.60 -6.45
C ALA A 66 8.81 -8.27 -7.91
N ALA A 67 9.25 -9.26 -8.68
CA ALA A 67 9.55 -9.09 -10.11
C ALA A 67 8.30 -8.67 -10.90
N LEU A 68 7.12 -9.22 -10.59
CA LEU A 68 5.85 -8.81 -11.19
C LEU A 68 5.53 -7.34 -10.86
N VAL A 69 5.67 -6.92 -9.61
CA VAL A 69 5.44 -5.51 -9.21
C VAL A 69 6.38 -4.58 -9.96
N ILE A 70 7.66 -4.91 -9.99
CA ILE A 70 8.69 -4.14 -10.70
C ILE A 70 8.36 -4.10 -12.19
N GLY A 71 8.13 -5.27 -12.81
CA GLY A 71 7.84 -5.39 -14.23
C GLY A 71 6.59 -4.62 -14.65
N LEU A 72 5.49 -4.76 -13.91
CA LEU A 72 4.25 -4.03 -14.19
C LEU A 72 4.42 -2.51 -13.99
N SER A 73 5.18 -2.08 -12.99
CA SER A 73 5.47 -0.67 -12.76
C SER A 73 6.29 -0.07 -13.91
N LEU A 74 7.32 -0.79 -14.38
CA LEU A 74 8.14 -0.39 -15.51
C LEU A 74 7.34 -0.40 -16.82
N LEU A 75 6.55 -1.44 -17.07
CA LEU A 75 5.68 -1.54 -18.24
C LEU A 75 4.68 -0.39 -18.28
N ARG A 76 4.02 -0.11 -17.16
CA ARG A 76 3.09 1.02 -17.05
C ARG A 76 3.79 2.34 -17.34
N HIS A 77 4.99 2.56 -16.80
CA HIS A 77 5.78 3.76 -17.06
C HIS A 77 6.12 3.88 -18.55
N HIS A 78 6.55 2.77 -19.16
CA HIS A 78 6.86 2.71 -20.60
C HIS A 78 5.62 3.02 -21.45
N GLN A 79 4.47 2.39 -21.18
CA GLN A 79 3.22 2.64 -21.91
C GLN A 79 2.75 4.09 -21.83
N GLN A 80 3.03 4.78 -20.73
CA GLN A 80 2.69 6.20 -20.56
C GLN A 80 3.66 7.14 -21.30
N GLN A 81 4.73 6.62 -21.88
CA GLN A 81 5.74 7.39 -22.63
C GLN A 81 6.30 8.57 -21.81
N ARG A 82 6.41 8.40 -20.49
CA ARG A 82 6.88 9.45 -19.59
C ARG A 82 8.40 9.47 -19.49
N SER A 83 8.92 10.68 -19.29
CA SER A 83 10.37 10.88 -19.11
C SER A 83 10.85 10.28 -17.78
N TRP A 84 12.03 9.66 -17.78
CA TRP A 84 12.75 9.29 -16.57
C TRP A 84 13.46 10.48 -15.90
N ARG A 85 13.43 11.67 -16.52
CA ARG A 85 14.10 12.88 -16.00
C ARG A 85 13.16 13.61 -15.05
N PHE A 86 13.49 13.60 -13.76
CA PHE A 86 12.79 14.35 -12.72
C PHE A 86 13.79 14.89 -11.68
N PRO A 87 13.46 15.97 -10.98
CA PRO A 87 14.28 16.50 -9.91
C PRO A 87 14.36 15.54 -8.72
N ALA A 88 15.55 15.33 -8.15
CA ALA A 88 15.74 14.41 -7.02
C ALA A 88 14.85 14.75 -5.80
N TRP A 89 14.51 16.03 -5.60
CA TRP A 89 13.63 16.45 -4.52
C TRP A 89 12.22 15.84 -4.60
N PHE A 90 11.81 15.27 -5.76
CA PHE A 90 10.54 14.56 -5.85
C PHE A 90 10.54 13.32 -4.96
N LEU A 91 11.63 12.57 -4.90
CA LEU A 91 11.75 11.39 -4.03
C LEU A 91 11.76 11.81 -2.55
N ILE A 92 12.49 12.88 -2.22
CA ILE A 92 12.49 13.43 -0.86
C ILE A 92 11.08 13.88 -0.48
N GLY A 93 10.40 14.59 -1.39
CA GLY A 93 9.02 15.01 -1.20
C GLY A 93 8.05 13.84 -0.97
N MET A 94 8.21 12.72 -1.71
CA MET A 94 7.40 11.51 -1.49
C MET A 94 7.62 10.91 -0.12
N VAL A 95 8.86 10.83 0.35
CA VAL A 95 9.20 10.33 1.69
C VAL A 95 8.56 11.22 2.75
N MET A 96 8.72 12.53 2.65
CA MET A 96 8.12 13.50 3.60
C MET A 96 6.59 13.48 3.56
N GLU A 97 6.00 13.41 2.38
CA GLU A 97 4.55 13.31 2.19
C GLU A 97 4.00 12.03 2.82
N ALA A 98 4.62 10.88 2.54
CA ALA A 98 4.22 9.60 3.12
C ALA A 98 4.33 9.62 4.66
N ALA A 99 5.43 10.15 5.20
CA ALA A 99 5.61 10.32 6.65
C ALA A 99 4.52 11.22 7.27
N LEU A 100 4.16 12.33 6.62
CA LEU A 100 3.05 13.19 7.06
C LEU A 100 1.70 12.47 6.98
N CYS A 101 1.49 11.63 5.97
CA CYS A 101 0.27 10.86 5.80
C CYS A 101 0.10 9.74 6.83
N THR A 102 1.14 9.38 7.62
CA THR A 102 0.99 8.47 8.76
C THR A 102 0.36 9.13 9.98
N VAL A 103 0.46 10.45 10.10
CA VAL A 103 -0.02 11.20 11.27
C VAL A 103 -1.50 10.95 11.59
N PRO A 104 -2.45 10.95 10.63
CA PRO A 104 -3.84 10.63 10.93
C PRO A 104 -4.05 9.19 11.44
N LEU A 105 -3.30 8.22 10.92
CA LEU A 105 -3.36 6.83 11.36
C LEU A 105 -2.88 6.69 12.81
N PHE A 106 -1.74 7.27 13.09
CA PHE A 106 -1.11 7.22 14.40
C PHE A 106 -1.91 8.01 15.45
N GLY A 107 -2.36 9.21 15.08
CA GLY A 107 -3.19 10.06 15.93
C GLY A 107 -4.50 9.42 16.32
N LEU A 108 -5.14 8.67 15.41
CA LEU A 108 -6.37 7.93 15.73
C LEU A 108 -6.08 6.80 16.73
N GLY A 109 -5.00 6.02 16.51
CA GLY A 109 -4.58 4.96 17.43
C GLY A 109 -4.37 5.48 18.85
N ILE A 110 -3.68 6.61 19.00
CA ILE A 110 -3.48 7.28 20.30
C ILE A 110 -4.82 7.74 20.90
N LEU A 111 -5.65 8.42 20.10
CA LEU A 111 -6.89 9.04 20.57
C LEU A 111 -7.87 8.04 21.18
N ILE A 112 -7.95 6.83 20.62
CA ILE A 112 -8.89 5.81 21.07
C ILE A 112 -8.24 4.73 21.95
N GLY A 113 -6.97 4.92 22.34
CA GLY A 113 -6.24 3.97 23.20
C GLY A 113 -6.02 2.59 22.57
N ALA A 114 -6.23 2.49 21.26
CA ALA A 114 -6.06 1.25 20.49
C ALA A 114 -4.69 1.21 19.79
N MET A 115 -3.65 1.62 20.49
CA MET A 115 -2.29 1.28 20.09
C MET A 115 -2.14 -0.21 20.35
N VAL A 116 -2.30 -1.01 19.30
CA VAL A 116 -2.05 -2.45 19.40
C VAL A 116 -0.55 -2.60 19.62
N PRO A 117 -0.11 -2.99 20.83
CA PRO A 117 1.29 -3.31 21.03
C PRO A 117 1.58 -4.55 20.20
N TYR A 118 2.25 -4.37 19.08
CA TYR A 118 2.85 -5.50 18.39
C TYR A 118 4.00 -5.97 19.27
N SER A 119 3.80 -7.10 19.95
CA SER A 119 4.78 -7.68 20.81
C SER A 119 6.05 -7.99 20.02
N THR A 120 7.14 -7.36 20.42
CA THR A 120 8.53 -7.61 20.07
C THR A 120 8.95 -7.31 18.63
N ILE A 121 9.76 -6.25 18.50
CA ILE A 121 10.64 -6.08 17.32
C ILE A 121 11.69 -7.18 17.40
N GLU A 122 11.37 -8.34 16.86
CA GLU A 122 12.40 -9.26 16.41
C GLU A 122 13.03 -8.71 15.14
N THR A 123 14.24 -9.15 14.82
CA THR A 123 15.07 -8.68 13.70
C THR A 123 14.37 -8.66 12.31
N GLY A 124 13.16 -9.18 12.20
CA GLY A 124 12.31 -9.21 11.01
C GLY A 124 11.31 -8.07 10.84
N GLY A 125 11.19 -7.15 11.81
CA GLY A 125 10.13 -6.12 11.79
C GLY A 125 10.13 -5.25 10.54
N LEU A 126 11.31 -4.82 10.05
CA LEU A 126 11.40 -4.06 8.80
C LEU A 126 10.93 -4.88 7.57
N ALA A 127 11.29 -6.18 7.52
CA ALA A 127 10.83 -7.04 6.43
C ALA A 127 9.31 -7.20 6.45
N LEU A 128 8.70 -7.31 7.64
CA LEU A 128 7.24 -7.35 7.82
C LEU A 128 6.60 -6.04 7.36
N ALA A 129 7.11 -4.87 7.77
CA ALA A 129 6.59 -3.56 7.37
C ALA A 129 6.62 -3.39 5.85
N PHE A 130 7.72 -3.77 5.18
CA PHE A 130 7.82 -3.73 3.72
C PHE A 130 6.88 -4.73 3.05
N SER A 131 6.72 -5.94 3.63
CA SER A 131 5.78 -6.94 3.14
C SER A 131 4.33 -6.48 3.25
N ALA A 132 3.90 -6.05 4.43
CA ALA A 132 2.54 -5.58 4.67
C ALA A 132 2.23 -4.37 3.77
N GLY A 133 3.04 -3.33 3.84
CA GLY A 133 2.85 -2.12 3.04
C GLY A 133 2.82 -2.38 1.54
N LEU A 134 3.54 -3.38 1.02
CA LEU A 134 3.50 -3.70 -0.40
C LEU A 134 2.30 -4.58 -0.76
N TYR A 135 2.19 -5.76 -0.15
CA TYR A 135 1.23 -6.78 -0.61
C TYR A 135 -0.20 -6.48 -0.20
N GLU A 136 -0.42 -5.86 0.95
CA GLU A 136 -1.76 -5.44 1.35
C GLU A 136 -2.27 -4.31 0.47
N GLU A 137 -1.40 -3.33 0.12
CA GLU A 137 -1.80 -2.28 -0.82
C GLU A 137 -2.05 -2.82 -2.23
N LEU A 138 -1.33 -3.84 -2.68
CA LEU A 138 -1.63 -4.52 -3.94
C LEU A 138 -3.00 -5.20 -3.91
N VAL A 139 -3.33 -5.91 -2.83
CA VAL A 139 -4.60 -6.64 -2.70
C VAL A 139 -5.77 -5.67 -2.54
N PHE A 140 -5.71 -4.78 -1.55
CA PHE A 140 -6.86 -3.97 -1.16
C PHE A 140 -7.03 -2.71 -2.01
N ARG A 141 -5.97 -2.18 -2.65
CA ARG A 141 -6.04 -0.95 -3.45
C ARG A 141 -5.93 -1.23 -4.94
N LEU A 142 -4.89 -1.94 -5.35
CA LEU A 142 -4.73 -2.19 -6.79
C LEU A 142 -5.74 -3.23 -7.29
N LEU A 143 -5.82 -4.41 -6.68
CA LEU A 143 -6.71 -5.47 -7.16
C LEU A 143 -8.16 -5.17 -6.82
N LEU A 144 -8.51 -4.97 -5.57
CA LEU A 144 -9.90 -4.81 -5.14
C LEU A 144 -10.57 -3.57 -5.75
N ILE A 145 -9.92 -2.40 -5.66
CA ILE A 145 -10.52 -1.16 -6.16
C ILE A 145 -10.56 -1.14 -7.68
N GLU A 146 -9.50 -1.58 -8.39
CA GLU A 146 -9.51 -1.56 -9.86
C GLU A 146 -10.44 -2.63 -10.43
N ALA A 147 -10.43 -3.85 -9.88
CA ALA A 147 -11.37 -4.89 -10.30
C ALA A 147 -12.82 -4.51 -9.98
N GLY A 148 -13.07 -3.98 -8.77
CA GLY A 148 -14.39 -3.48 -8.38
C GLY A 148 -14.88 -2.33 -9.25
N ALA A 149 -13.98 -1.42 -9.64
CA ALA A 149 -14.32 -0.34 -10.59
C ALA A 149 -14.66 -0.91 -11.96
N HIS A 150 -13.89 -1.88 -12.45
CA HIS A 150 -14.18 -2.56 -13.72
C HIS A 150 -15.55 -3.24 -13.70
N VAL A 151 -15.83 -4.03 -12.66
CA VAL A 151 -17.13 -4.68 -12.46
C VAL A 151 -18.27 -3.65 -12.40
N SER A 152 -18.10 -2.58 -11.62
CA SER A 152 -19.12 -1.53 -11.47
C SER A 152 -19.42 -0.83 -12.79
N ILE A 153 -18.42 -0.59 -13.62
CA ILE A 153 -18.59 0.06 -14.93
C ILE A 153 -19.23 -0.93 -15.92
N THR A 154 -18.68 -2.14 -16.02
CA THR A 154 -19.05 -3.09 -17.07
C THR A 154 -20.42 -3.73 -16.83
N PHE A 155 -20.71 -4.13 -15.58
CA PHE A 155 -21.90 -4.90 -15.27
C PHE A 155 -23.01 -4.08 -14.61
N LEU A 156 -22.67 -3.00 -13.87
CA LEU A 156 -23.66 -2.19 -13.18
C LEU A 156 -23.94 -0.85 -13.88
N GLY A 157 -23.25 -0.56 -14.98
CA GLY A 157 -23.40 0.71 -15.73
C GLY A 157 -23.04 1.96 -14.92
N MET A 158 -22.32 1.82 -13.80
CA MET A 158 -21.94 2.95 -12.96
C MET A 158 -20.74 3.68 -13.57
N SER A 159 -20.72 5.01 -13.44
CA SER A 159 -19.49 5.74 -13.73
C SER A 159 -18.44 5.48 -12.64
N ARG A 160 -17.15 5.51 -13.01
CA ARG A 160 -16.04 5.36 -12.06
C ARG A 160 -16.13 6.32 -10.86
N ILE A 161 -16.58 7.57 -11.10
CA ILE A 161 -16.73 8.57 -10.05
C ILE A 161 -17.78 8.15 -9.01
N LYS A 162 -18.90 7.58 -9.47
CA LYS A 162 -19.98 7.11 -8.57
C LYS A 162 -19.57 5.83 -7.82
N ALA A 163 -18.79 4.93 -8.43
CA ALA A 163 -18.35 3.69 -7.82
C ALA A 163 -17.28 3.91 -6.73
N MET A 164 -16.39 4.92 -6.89
CA MET A 164 -15.24 5.11 -6.02
C MET A 164 -15.55 5.21 -4.52
N PRO A 165 -16.53 6.00 -4.04
CA PRO A 165 -16.82 6.08 -2.60
C PRO A 165 -17.18 4.72 -1.99
N TYR A 166 -17.96 3.91 -2.70
CA TYR A 166 -18.34 2.56 -2.26
C TYR A 166 -17.14 1.62 -2.21
N LEU A 167 -16.27 1.68 -3.21
CA LEU A 167 -15.07 0.85 -3.28
C LEU A 167 -14.04 1.23 -2.21
N ILE A 168 -13.90 2.51 -1.91
CA ILE A 168 -13.07 3.01 -0.81
C ILE A 168 -13.60 2.49 0.53
N GLY A 169 -14.91 2.61 0.77
CA GLY A 169 -15.55 2.08 1.98
C GLY A 169 -15.40 0.56 2.10
N LEU A 170 -15.70 -0.17 1.02
CA LEU A 170 -15.55 -1.63 0.96
C LEU A 170 -14.12 -2.06 1.23
N SER A 171 -13.13 -1.38 0.63
CA SER A 171 -11.71 -1.64 0.87
C SER A 171 -11.34 -1.49 2.35
N GLY A 172 -11.86 -0.44 3.02
CA GLY A 172 -11.63 -0.24 4.45
C GLY A 172 -12.23 -1.34 5.32
N VAL A 173 -13.48 -1.72 5.05
CA VAL A 173 -14.17 -2.79 5.79
C VAL A 173 -13.46 -4.14 5.59
N LEU A 174 -13.13 -4.50 4.35
CA LEU A 174 -12.44 -5.76 4.08
C LEU A 174 -11.02 -5.78 4.66
N PHE A 175 -10.35 -4.64 4.70
CA PHE A 175 -9.07 -4.48 5.38
C PHE A 175 -9.19 -4.75 6.90
N ALA A 176 -10.23 -4.21 7.54
CA ALA A 176 -10.50 -4.50 8.95
C ALA A 176 -10.85 -5.98 9.19
N CYS A 177 -11.69 -6.57 8.34
CA CYS A 177 -12.03 -8.01 8.42
C CYS A 177 -10.79 -8.91 8.26
N TYR A 178 -9.86 -8.53 7.41
CA TYR A 178 -8.59 -9.22 7.23
C TYR A 178 -7.73 -9.21 8.51
N HIS A 179 -7.75 -8.12 9.27
CA HIS A 179 -7.03 -7.97 10.54
C HIS A 179 -7.80 -8.49 11.76
N ALA A 180 -9.10 -8.78 11.64
CA ALA A 180 -9.93 -9.25 12.74
C ALA A 180 -9.37 -10.48 13.49
N PRO A 181 -8.74 -11.48 12.84
CA PRO A 181 -8.13 -12.62 13.54
C PRO A 181 -6.96 -12.27 14.46
N LEU A 182 -6.35 -11.06 14.29
CA LEU A 182 -5.25 -10.56 15.13
C LEU A 182 -5.78 -9.89 16.42
N LEU A 183 -7.09 -9.65 16.50
CA LEU A 183 -7.73 -9.04 17.66
C LEU A 183 -8.13 -10.14 18.64
N GLU A 184 -7.78 -9.97 19.92
CA GLU A 184 -8.19 -10.87 21.00
C GLU A 184 -9.70 -10.69 21.27
N GLY A 185 -10.51 -11.58 20.71
CA GLY A 185 -11.96 -11.51 20.79
C GLY A 185 -12.57 -10.50 19.81
N PHE A 186 -13.85 -10.11 20.05
CA PHE A 186 -14.53 -9.10 19.24
C PHE A 186 -14.18 -7.70 19.78
N ASP A 187 -13.13 -7.11 19.24
CA ASP A 187 -12.71 -5.74 19.55
C ASP A 187 -13.26 -4.74 18.52
N VAL A 188 -14.35 -4.07 18.88
CA VAL A 188 -14.96 -3.02 18.05
C VAL A 188 -14.00 -1.87 17.79
N THR A 189 -13.19 -1.50 18.80
CA THR A 189 -12.25 -0.37 18.70
C THR A 189 -11.16 -0.68 17.69
N GLY A 190 -10.56 -1.86 17.77
CA GLY A 190 -9.58 -2.33 16.79
C GLY A 190 -10.15 -2.38 15.37
N LEU A 191 -11.38 -2.92 15.21
CA LEU A 191 -12.05 -2.93 13.90
C LEU A 191 -12.28 -1.51 13.34
N MET A 192 -12.64 -0.54 14.18
CA MET A 192 -12.77 0.86 13.77
C MET A 192 -11.45 1.45 13.31
N VAL A 193 -10.34 1.19 14.03
CA VAL A 193 -8.99 1.65 13.63
C VAL A 193 -8.59 1.08 12.29
N TYR A 194 -8.71 -0.23 12.11
CA TYR A 194 -8.37 -0.87 10.84
C TYR A 194 -9.28 -0.42 9.70
N THR A 195 -10.58 -0.21 9.94
CA THR A 195 -11.49 0.33 8.94
C THR A 195 -11.08 1.73 8.52
N PHE A 196 -10.81 2.63 9.48
CA PHE A 196 -10.34 3.99 9.19
C PHE A 196 -9.00 3.95 8.43
N GLY A 197 -8.04 3.17 8.91
CA GLY A 197 -6.74 3.00 8.24
C GLY A 197 -6.90 2.52 6.81
N GLY A 198 -7.76 1.51 6.60
CA GLY A 198 -8.09 1.00 5.29
C GLY A 198 -8.71 2.03 4.36
N ILE A 199 -9.66 2.82 4.86
CA ILE A 199 -10.28 3.94 4.10
C ILE A 199 -9.23 5.01 3.79
N TRP A 200 -8.41 5.42 4.77
CA TRP A 200 -7.38 6.43 4.58
C TRP A 200 -6.38 6.06 3.49
N LEU A 201 -5.83 4.85 3.55
CA LEU A 201 -4.92 4.34 2.52
C LEU A 201 -5.59 4.22 1.14
N ALA A 202 -6.89 3.85 1.08
CA ALA A 202 -7.65 3.83 -0.16
C ALA A 202 -7.87 5.25 -0.74
N VAL A 203 -8.06 6.25 0.11
CA VAL A 203 -8.10 7.67 -0.28
C VAL A 203 -6.75 8.11 -0.83
N LEU A 204 -5.65 7.78 -0.14
CA LEU A 204 -4.29 8.07 -0.64
C LEU A 204 -4.05 7.41 -1.99
N TYR A 205 -4.39 6.13 -2.14
CA TYR A 205 -4.31 5.43 -3.41
C TYR A 205 -5.06 6.17 -4.52
N ARG A 206 -6.31 6.59 -4.26
CA ARG A 206 -7.15 7.27 -5.25
C ARG A 206 -6.57 8.60 -5.70
N TYR A 207 -6.08 9.40 -4.76
CA TYR A 207 -5.63 10.77 -5.05
C TYR A 207 -4.14 10.88 -5.31
N ARG A 208 -3.30 10.10 -4.62
CA ARG A 208 -1.84 10.18 -4.68
C ARG A 208 -1.16 8.98 -5.34
N GLY A 209 -1.94 7.89 -5.60
CA GLY A 209 -1.45 6.68 -6.26
C GLY A 209 -0.83 5.66 -5.31
N LEU A 210 -0.51 4.49 -5.89
CA LEU A 210 -0.06 3.32 -5.14
C LEU A 210 1.23 3.57 -4.36
N ALA A 211 2.20 4.29 -4.94
CA ALA A 211 3.49 4.49 -4.31
C ALA A 211 3.40 5.26 -2.98
N ILE A 212 2.57 6.31 -2.91
CA ILE A 212 2.37 7.07 -1.66
C ILE A 212 1.60 6.21 -0.64
N ALA A 213 0.58 5.46 -1.06
CA ALA A 213 -0.13 4.56 -0.15
C ALA A 213 0.80 3.49 0.45
N VAL A 214 1.61 2.83 -0.38
CA VAL A 214 2.62 1.84 0.04
C VAL A 214 3.62 2.45 1.02
N LEU A 215 4.22 3.60 0.68
CA LEU A 215 5.20 4.25 1.57
C LEU A 215 4.56 4.68 2.90
N THR A 216 3.34 5.20 2.88
CA THR A 216 2.60 5.58 4.11
C THR A 216 2.36 4.36 4.99
N HIS A 217 1.95 3.23 4.41
CA HIS A 217 1.72 2.00 5.13
C HIS A 217 3.02 1.47 5.75
N VAL A 218 4.09 1.37 4.95
CA VAL A 218 5.42 0.96 5.44
C VAL A 218 5.89 1.84 6.61
N PHE A 219 5.75 3.17 6.50
CA PHE A 219 6.15 4.07 7.59
C PHE A 219 5.28 3.91 8.83
N TYR A 220 3.97 3.72 8.65
CA TYR A 220 3.08 3.44 9.78
C TYR A 220 3.51 2.17 10.52
N ASP A 221 3.74 1.08 9.81
CA ASP A 221 4.17 -0.18 10.40
C ASP A 221 5.54 -0.07 11.09
N ILE A 222 6.50 0.64 10.49
CA ILE A 222 7.79 0.91 11.14
C ILE A 222 7.59 1.66 12.46
N LEU A 223 6.70 2.66 12.49
CA LEU A 223 6.43 3.41 13.72
C LEU A 223 5.72 2.57 14.78
N VAL A 224 4.80 1.69 14.39
CA VAL A 224 4.11 0.77 15.32
C VAL A 224 5.07 -0.29 15.84
N LEU A 225 5.94 -0.82 14.99
CA LEU A 225 6.94 -1.82 15.38
C LEU A 225 8.08 -1.23 16.24
N ALA A 226 8.29 0.11 16.22
CA ALA A 226 9.33 0.79 16.99
C ALA A 226 8.93 1.12 18.43
N GLN A 227 7.70 0.78 18.88
CA GLN A 227 7.17 1.00 20.23
C GLN A 227 7.36 -0.23 21.11
#